data_97731604fc651470e5ffb280f22ba614
#
_entry.id   97731604fc651470e5ffb280f22ba614
#
_cell.length_a   1.000
_cell.length_b   1.000
_cell.length_c   1.000
_cell.angle_alpha   90.00
_cell.angle_beta   90.00
_cell.angle_gamma   90.00
#
_symmetry.space_group_name_H-M   'P 1'
#
loop_
_entity.id
_entity.type
_entity.pdbx_description
1 polymer ?
#
loop_
_entity_poly.entity_id
_entity_poly.type
_entity_poly.pdbx_seq_one_letter_code
_entity_poly.pdbx_strand_id
1 'polypeptide(L)'
;KPVSAVKIQLDVLDGCHHKCPGCFVHRRGNSSDPHQLEEAKQFIKTITDQGILVDEMLIGPTDFLASENFYEVMPHLLDVINENSPILAFVSTLIDGDIKKFCQFITDNINLDTEIEIGIATNPHKFFNEDYIQHVSEILDYIDKNLQHEVTYTFVVNIKDYGLDYEEKY
;
A
#
# COMPACT_ATOMS: atom_id res chain seq x y z
N LYS A 1 -2.73 31.18 10.42
CA LYS A 1 -2.53 30.62 9.05
C LYS A 1 -3.14 29.25 9.03
N PRO A 2 -3.83 28.87 7.95
CA PRO A 2 -4.21 27.47 7.78
C PRO A 2 -2.92 26.62 7.76
N VAL A 3 -2.89 25.58 8.54
CA VAL A 3 -1.80 24.61 8.50
C VAL A 3 -1.95 23.85 7.17
N SER A 4 -0.92 23.84 6.37
CA SER A 4 -0.93 23.07 5.12
C SER A 4 -0.75 21.60 5.47
N ALA A 5 -1.63 20.76 4.94
CA ALA A 5 -1.50 19.30 5.02
C ALA A 5 -1.17 18.75 3.64
N VAL A 6 -0.35 17.69 3.60
CA VAL A 6 0.07 17.03 2.37
C VAL A 6 -0.12 15.52 2.48
N LYS A 7 -0.40 14.90 1.36
CA LYS A 7 -0.32 13.44 1.18
C LYS A 7 1.01 13.12 0.51
N ILE A 8 1.70 12.10 0.99
CA ILE A 8 2.99 11.67 0.48
C ILE A 8 2.85 10.26 -0.07
N GLN A 9 3.37 10.02 -1.27
CA GLN A 9 3.56 8.68 -1.80
C GLN A 9 5.05 8.36 -1.77
N LEU A 10 5.40 7.25 -1.13
CA LEU A 10 6.75 6.69 -1.08
C LEU A 10 6.82 5.49 -2.01
N ASP A 11 7.50 5.67 -3.14
CA ASP A 11 7.68 4.62 -4.16
C ASP A 11 8.91 3.77 -3.79
N VAL A 12 8.77 2.96 -2.75
CA VAL A 12 9.87 2.19 -2.14
C VAL A 12 9.69 0.67 -2.24
N LEU A 13 8.53 0.21 -2.70
CA LEU A 13 8.24 -1.22 -2.84
C LEU A 13 8.59 -1.72 -4.24
N ASP A 14 9.26 -2.86 -4.30
CA ASP A 14 9.73 -3.53 -5.51
C ASP A 14 9.16 -4.94 -5.67
N GLY A 15 9.43 -5.55 -6.82
CA GLY A 15 9.32 -6.99 -7.04
C GLY A 15 7.89 -7.54 -7.06
N CYS A 16 6.93 -6.78 -7.58
CA CYS A 16 5.58 -7.32 -7.76
C CYS A 16 5.56 -8.43 -8.81
N HIS A 17 5.12 -9.64 -8.42
CA HIS A 17 5.09 -10.80 -9.31
C HIS A 17 3.86 -10.89 -10.22
N HIS A 18 2.85 -10.04 -10.02
CA HIS A 18 1.58 -10.10 -10.77
C HIS A 18 1.70 -9.83 -12.27
N LYS A 19 2.72 -9.12 -12.73
CA LYS A 19 2.97 -8.80 -14.14
C LYS A 19 1.73 -8.29 -14.89
N CYS A 20 0.91 -7.48 -14.23
CA CYS A 20 -0.31 -6.95 -14.80
C CYS A 20 -0.05 -6.24 -16.14
N PRO A 21 -0.85 -6.49 -17.19
CA PRO A 21 -0.71 -5.82 -18.46
C PRO A 21 -0.81 -4.31 -18.30
N GLY A 22 0.09 -3.55 -18.95
CA GLY A 22 0.11 -2.09 -18.87
C GLY A 22 0.61 -1.50 -17.56
N CYS A 23 0.99 -2.33 -16.59
CA CYS A 23 1.53 -1.87 -15.32
C CYS A 23 2.88 -1.16 -15.53
N PHE A 24 3.00 0.06 -15.01
CA PHE A 24 4.22 0.86 -15.15
C PHE A 24 5.34 0.41 -14.17
N VAL A 25 4.98 -0.30 -13.11
CA VAL A 25 5.93 -0.74 -12.07
C VAL A 25 7.02 -1.64 -12.65
N HIS A 26 6.67 -2.53 -13.57
CA HIS A 26 7.66 -3.41 -14.22
C HIS A 26 8.72 -2.69 -15.06
N ARG A 27 8.54 -1.39 -15.31
CA ARG A 27 9.49 -0.56 -16.08
C ARG A 27 10.47 0.20 -15.18
N ARG A 28 10.27 0.14 -13.85
CA ARG A 28 11.16 0.76 -12.88
C ARG A 28 12.26 -0.23 -12.50
N GLY A 29 13.47 0.27 -12.29
CA GLY A 29 14.55 -0.48 -11.67
C GLY A 29 14.27 -0.67 -10.17
N ASN A 30 15.07 -1.50 -9.52
CA ASN A 30 14.98 -1.73 -8.08
C ASN A 30 15.19 -0.42 -7.32
N SER A 31 14.25 -0.09 -6.44
CA SER A 31 14.23 1.15 -5.67
C SER A 31 14.64 0.98 -4.19
N SER A 32 15.01 -0.22 -3.78
CA SER A 32 15.39 -0.55 -2.39
C SER A 32 16.80 -0.10 -1.96
N ASP A 33 17.36 0.90 -2.64
CA ASP A 33 18.65 1.48 -2.22
C ASP A 33 18.48 2.12 -0.82
N PRO A 34 19.23 1.67 0.21
CA PRO A 34 19.19 2.26 1.55
C PRO A 34 19.42 3.78 1.56
N HIS A 35 20.19 4.30 0.62
CA HIS A 35 20.41 5.75 0.48
C HIS A 35 19.11 6.48 0.12
N GLN A 36 18.30 5.93 -0.78
CA GLN A 36 17.03 6.52 -1.17
C GLN A 36 16.02 6.51 -0.02
N LEU A 37 16.02 5.48 0.83
CA LEU A 37 15.19 5.44 2.03
C LEU A 37 15.56 6.56 3.02
N GLU A 38 16.84 6.79 3.24
CA GLU A 38 17.31 7.89 4.10
C GLU A 38 16.98 9.27 3.51
N GLU A 39 17.07 9.44 2.19
CA GLU A 39 16.65 10.69 1.52
C GLU A 39 15.14 10.93 1.67
N ALA A 40 14.31 9.88 1.54
CA ALA A 40 12.87 9.98 1.75
C ALA A 40 12.52 10.39 3.19
N LYS A 41 13.18 9.78 4.19
CA LYS A 41 13.03 10.15 5.60
C LYS A 41 13.45 11.59 5.86
N GLN A 42 14.58 12.01 5.33
CA GLN A 42 15.08 13.38 5.47
C GLN A 42 14.12 14.40 4.82
N PHE A 43 13.52 14.06 3.69
CA PHE A 43 12.51 14.89 3.06
C PHE A 43 11.28 15.08 3.96
N ILE A 44 10.72 13.98 4.49
CA ILE A 44 9.56 14.02 5.40
C ILE A 44 9.89 14.90 6.61
N LYS A 45 11.03 14.66 7.24
CA LYS A 45 11.47 15.44 8.39
C LYS A 45 11.62 16.93 8.06
N THR A 46 12.17 17.25 6.89
CA THR A 46 12.35 18.64 6.46
C THR A 46 11.02 19.38 6.30
N ILE A 47 9.99 18.73 5.73
CA ILE A 47 8.68 19.38 5.56
C ILE A 47 7.93 19.51 6.90
N THR A 48 8.02 18.51 7.77
CA THR A 48 7.36 18.57 9.09
C THR A 48 8.03 19.58 10.02
N ASP A 49 9.34 19.73 9.98
CA ASP A 49 10.07 20.79 10.70
C ASP A 49 9.65 22.20 10.25
N GLN A 50 9.14 22.35 9.04
CA GLN A 50 8.56 23.61 8.55
C GLN A 50 7.08 23.81 8.94
N GLY A 51 6.52 22.90 9.72
CA GLY A 51 5.13 22.94 10.18
C GLY A 51 4.10 22.52 9.12
N ILE A 52 4.54 21.75 8.11
CA ILE A 52 3.64 21.10 7.15
C ILE A 52 3.23 19.76 7.76
N LEU A 53 1.92 19.53 7.88
CA LEU A 53 1.40 18.25 8.38
C LEU A 53 1.40 17.21 7.26
N VAL A 54 1.75 15.99 7.60
CA VAL A 54 1.54 14.82 6.73
C VAL A 54 0.21 14.20 7.11
N ASP A 55 -0.76 14.27 6.20
CA ASP A 55 -2.11 13.76 6.39
C ASP A 55 -2.21 12.26 6.07
N GLU A 56 -1.42 11.81 5.10
CA GLU A 56 -1.39 10.43 4.65
C GLU A 56 -0.02 10.07 4.07
N MET A 57 0.45 8.86 4.37
CA MET A 57 1.57 8.22 3.68
C MET A 57 1.11 7.00 2.91
N LEU A 58 1.17 7.02 1.59
CA LEU A 58 0.96 5.87 0.74
C LEU A 58 2.29 5.16 0.47
N ILE A 59 2.39 3.91 0.86
CA ILE A 59 3.54 3.05 0.59
C ILE A 59 3.30 2.25 -0.68
N GLY A 60 4.08 2.53 -1.71
CA GLY A 60 3.88 1.96 -3.03
C GLY A 60 5.19 1.85 -3.81
N PRO A 61 5.11 1.78 -5.13
CA PRO A 61 3.89 1.76 -5.95
C PRO A 61 3.35 0.35 -6.24
N THR A 62 3.96 -0.68 -5.69
CA THR A 62 3.58 -2.08 -5.95
C THR A 62 2.49 -2.56 -5.00
N ASP A 63 1.86 -3.67 -5.35
CA ASP A 63 1.02 -4.44 -4.44
C ASP A 63 1.84 -4.84 -3.20
N PHE A 64 1.43 -4.35 -2.02
CA PHE A 64 2.23 -4.54 -0.81
C PHE A 64 2.32 -6.00 -0.36
N LEU A 65 1.28 -6.82 -0.65
CA LEU A 65 1.28 -8.24 -0.34
C LEU A 65 2.11 -9.06 -1.32
N ALA A 66 2.25 -8.58 -2.55
CA ALA A 66 3.03 -9.21 -3.60
C ALA A 66 4.46 -8.65 -3.74
N SER A 67 4.80 -7.65 -2.92
CA SER A 67 6.13 -7.04 -2.92
C SER A 67 7.19 -7.97 -2.33
N GLU A 68 8.34 -8.05 -2.99
CA GLU A 68 9.47 -8.86 -2.52
C GLU A 68 10.18 -8.22 -1.32
N ASN A 69 10.13 -6.88 -1.20
CA ASN A 69 10.92 -6.14 -0.22
C ASN A 69 10.11 -5.44 0.89
N PHE A 70 8.79 -5.67 0.98
CA PHE A 70 7.94 -4.98 1.96
C PHE A 70 8.50 -5.05 3.40
N TYR A 71 8.78 -6.26 3.88
CA TYR A 71 9.27 -6.46 5.26
C TYR A 71 10.74 -6.09 5.46
N GLU A 72 11.47 -5.83 4.40
CA GLU A 72 12.83 -5.28 4.44
C GLU A 72 12.80 -3.75 4.57
N VAL A 73 11.94 -3.10 3.80
CA VAL A 73 11.86 -1.63 3.69
C VAL A 73 11.10 -1.00 4.85
N MET A 74 9.94 -1.56 5.22
CA MET A 74 9.05 -0.97 6.22
C MET A 74 9.73 -0.68 7.57
N PRO A 75 10.59 -1.57 8.13
CA PRO A 75 11.29 -1.27 9.38
C PRO A 75 12.11 0.02 9.36
N HIS A 76 12.63 0.43 8.21
CA HIS A 76 13.40 1.66 8.06
C HIS A 76 12.55 2.93 8.07
N LEU A 77 11.23 2.81 7.87
CA LEU A 77 10.29 3.94 7.76
C LEU A 77 9.44 4.12 9.03
N LEU A 78 9.48 3.17 9.96
CA LEU A 78 8.59 3.15 11.13
C LEU A 78 8.68 4.42 11.99
N ASP A 79 9.85 4.98 12.15
CA ASP A 79 10.07 6.20 12.91
C ASP A 79 9.30 7.38 12.32
N VAL A 80 9.47 7.63 11.02
CA VAL A 80 8.78 8.75 10.35
C VAL A 80 7.28 8.51 10.17
N ILE A 81 6.86 7.25 10.01
CA ILE A 81 5.45 6.88 9.93
C ILE A 81 4.78 7.16 11.29
N ASN A 82 5.29 6.60 12.36
CA ASN A 82 4.71 6.70 13.69
C ASN A 82 4.75 8.13 14.27
N GLU A 83 5.70 8.96 13.83
CA GLU A 83 5.79 10.35 14.26
C GLU A 83 4.87 11.30 13.48
N ASN A 84 4.56 11.00 12.21
CA ASN A 84 4.04 12.01 11.30
C ASN A 84 2.79 11.61 10.52
N SER A 85 2.39 10.33 10.48
CA SER A 85 1.29 9.90 9.63
C SER A 85 0.06 9.45 10.42
N PRO A 86 -1.05 10.22 10.38
CA PRO A 86 -2.32 9.75 10.91
C PRO A 86 -2.97 8.68 10.02
N ILE A 87 -2.65 8.63 8.71
CA ILE A 87 -3.15 7.62 7.78
C ILE A 87 -1.96 6.96 7.09
N LEU A 88 -1.90 5.64 7.17
CA LEU A 88 -0.92 4.81 6.47
C LEU A 88 -1.65 3.98 5.41
N ALA A 89 -1.39 4.30 4.15
CA ALA A 89 -2.09 3.73 3.02
C ALA A 89 -1.25 2.71 2.25
N PHE A 90 -1.91 1.66 1.78
CA PHE A 90 -1.34 0.60 0.96
C PHE A 90 -2.25 0.27 -0.23
N VAL A 91 -1.70 -0.33 -1.28
CA VAL A 91 -2.49 -0.84 -2.41
C VAL A 91 -2.17 -2.31 -2.64
N SER A 92 -3.21 -3.13 -2.82
CA SER A 92 -3.07 -4.54 -3.16
C SER A 92 -4.23 -5.02 -4.05
N THR A 93 -4.00 -6.08 -4.79
CA THR A 93 -5.06 -6.84 -5.47
C THR A 93 -5.76 -7.82 -4.53
N LEU A 94 -5.19 -8.07 -3.36
CA LEU A 94 -5.58 -9.09 -2.36
C LEU A 94 -5.65 -10.52 -2.94
N ILE A 95 -4.96 -10.80 -4.05
CA ILE A 95 -4.96 -12.14 -4.67
C ILE A 95 -3.97 -13.07 -3.98
N ASP A 96 -2.80 -12.53 -3.68
CA ASP A 96 -1.66 -13.29 -3.12
C ASP A 96 -1.12 -12.58 -1.87
N GLY A 97 -0.29 -13.31 -1.15
CA GLY A 97 0.43 -12.79 -0.01
C GLY A 97 -0.09 -13.28 1.34
N ASP A 98 0.66 -13.00 2.37
CA ASP A 98 0.37 -13.43 3.74
C ASP A 98 -0.27 -12.31 4.55
N ILE A 99 -1.61 -12.23 4.48
CA ILE A 99 -2.38 -11.23 5.22
C ILE A 99 -2.19 -11.36 6.75
N LYS A 100 -1.94 -12.58 7.25
CA LYS A 100 -1.71 -12.81 8.68
C LYS A 100 -0.42 -12.17 9.13
N LYS A 101 0.64 -12.35 8.33
CA LYS A 101 1.94 -11.72 8.58
C LYS A 101 1.85 -10.20 8.50
N PHE A 102 1.07 -9.67 7.55
CA PHE A 102 0.83 -8.23 7.46
C PHE A 102 0.11 -7.69 8.70
N CYS A 103 -1.02 -8.29 9.12
CA CYS A 103 -1.72 -7.85 10.31
C CYS A 103 -0.85 -7.91 11.57
N GLN A 104 -0.05 -8.97 11.72
CA GLN A 104 0.91 -9.07 12.83
C GLN A 104 1.95 -7.95 12.77
N PHE A 105 2.52 -7.67 11.59
CA PHE A 105 3.50 -6.61 11.41
C PHE A 105 2.91 -5.24 11.78
N ILE A 106 1.71 -4.91 11.31
CA ILE A 106 1.02 -3.65 11.65
C ILE A 106 0.80 -3.55 13.17
N THR A 107 0.24 -4.61 13.77
CA THR A 107 -0.04 -4.65 15.21
C THR A 107 1.21 -4.41 16.07
N ASP A 108 2.34 -4.98 15.64
CA ASP A 108 3.58 -4.94 16.43
C ASP A 108 4.36 -3.63 16.26
N ASN A 109 4.14 -2.88 15.16
CA ASN A 109 5.06 -1.81 14.75
C ASN A 109 4.39 -0.45 14.50
N ILE A 110 3.10 -0.40 14.26
CA ILE A 110 2.39 0.85 13.93
C ILE A 110 1.57 1.31 15.14
N ASN A 111 1.60 2.61 15.42
CA ASN A 111 0.82 3.21 16.50
C ASN A 111 -0.67 2.95 16.30
N LEU A 112 -1.39 2.62 17.37
CA LEU A 112 -2.79 2.23 17.31
C LEU A 112 -3.73 3.36 16.85
N ASP A 113 -3.32 4.60 16.99
CA ASP A 113 -4.05 5.79 16.53
C ASP A 113 -3.80 6.14 15.06
N THR A 114 -2.91 5.40 14.37
CA THR A 114 -2.74 5.50 12.92
C THR A 114 -3.85 4.72 12.21
N GLU A 115 -4.62 5.39 11.35
CA GLU A 115 -5.59 4.74 10.47
C GLU A 115 -4.86 3.95 9.38
N ILE A 116 -5.34 2.74 9.06
CA ILE A 116 -4.82 1.93 7.96
C ILE A 116 -5.78 2.02 6.77
N GLU A 117 -5.32 2.57 5.66
CA GLU A 117 -6.09 2.57 4.41
C GLU A 117 -5.59 1.48 3.46
N ILE A 118 -6.49 0.63 2.96
CA ILE A 118 -6.17 -0.41 1.98
C ILE A 118 -6.93 -0.16 0.70
N GLY A 119 -6.20 0.27 -0.33
CA GLY A 119 -6.70 0.38 -1.69
C GLY A 119 -6.74 -1.00 -2.35
N ILE A 120 -7.92 -1.48 -2.71
CA ILE A 120 -8.12 -2.78 -3.38
C ILE A 120 -8.13 -2.54 -4.87
N ALA A 121 -7.01 -2.85 -5.54
CA ALA A 121 -6.86 -2.70 -6.98
C ALA A 121 -7.53 -3.87 -7.70
N THR A 122 -8.57 -3.58 -8.46
CA THR A 122 -9.35 -4.58 -9.18
C THR A 122 -9.70 -4.12 -10.60
N ASN A 123 -10.33 -4.98 -11.37
CA ASN A 123 -10.89 -4.67 -12.67
C ASN A 123 -12.29 -5.27 -12.79
N PRO A 124 -13.11 -4.86 -13.81
CA PRO A 124 -14.47 -5.34 -13.92
C PRO A 124 -14.61 -6.86 -13.99
N HIS A 125 -13.68 -7.57 -14.64
CA HIS A 125 -13.75 -9.03 -14.77
C HIS A 125 -13.57 -9.73 -13.42
N LYS A 126 -12.59 -9.28 -12.61
CA LYS A 126 -12.40 -9.79 -11.25
C LYS A 126 -13.57 -9.44 -10.35
N PHE A 127 -14.11 -8.23 -10.49
CA PHE A 127 -15.24 -7.77 -9.67
C PHE A 127 -16.52 -8.59 -9.90
N PHE A 128 -16.70 -9.20 -11.07
CA PHE A 128 -17.82 -10.09 -11.36
C PHE A 128 -17.52 -11.58 -11.14
N ASN A 129 -16.32 -11.92 -10.66
CA ASN A 129 -15.94 -13.29 -10.33
C ASN A 129 -16.31 -13.59 -8.86
N GLU A 130 -17.25 -14.51 -8.64
CA GLU A 130 -17.75 -14.86 -7.31
C GLU A 130 -16.64 -15.40 -6.41
N ASP A 131 -15.74 -16.23 -6.93
CA ASP A 131 -14.62 -16.78 -6.15
C ASP A 131 -13.65 -15.67 -5.68
N TYR A 132 -13.39 -14.68 -6.54
CA TYR A 132 -12.58 -13.53 -6.18
C TYR A 132 -13.25 -12.68 -5.10
N ILE A 133 -14.56 -12.40 -5.24
CA ILE A 133 -15.32 -11.63 -4.26
C ILE A 133 -15.34 -12.34 -2.91
N GLN A 134 -15.57 -13.65 -2.91
CA GLN A 134 -15.54 -14.44 -1.68
C GLN A 134 -14.15 -14.39 -1.03
N HIS A 135 -13.09 -14.60 -1.80
CA HIS A 135 -11.72 -14.54 -1.32
C HIS A 135 -11.38 -13.16 -0.71
N VAL A 136 -11.73 -12.07 -1.39
CA VAL A 136 -11.53 -10.71 -0.86
C VAL A 136 -12.32 -10.51 0.43
N SER A 137 -13.58 -10.93 0.48
CA SER A 137 -14.41 -10.84 1.69
C SER A 137 -13.79 -11.56 2.89
N GLU A 138 -13.23 -12.75 2.68
CA GLU A 138 -12.57 -13.52 3.73
C GLU A 138 -11.31 -12.80 4.26
N ILE A 139 -10.56 -12.13 3.37
CA ILE A 139 -9.39 -11.32 3.76
C ILE A 139 -9.82 -10.10 4.56
N LEU A 140 -10.84 -9.35 4.09
CA LEU A 140 -11.33 -8.18 4.81
C LEU A 140 -11.87 -8.56 6.19
N ASP A 141 -12.65 -9.64 6.27
CA ASP A 141 -13.12 -10.22 7.54
C ASP A 141 -11.98 -10.60 8.48
N TYR A 142 -10.87 -11.10 7.93
CA TYR A 142 -9.68 -11.44 8.72
C TYR A 142 -9.03 -10.16 9.28
N ILE A 143 -8.86 -9.13 8.46
CA ILE A 143 -8.28 -7.84 8.86
C ILE A 143 -9.13 -7.23 9.98
N ASP A 144 -10.43 -7.11 9.77
CA ASP A 144 -11.38 -6.51 10.75
C ASP A 144 -11.39 -7.23 12.10
N LYS A 145 -11.13 -8.52 12.11
CA LYS A 145 -11.07 -9.33 13.34
C LYS A 145 -9.73 -9.27 14.05
N ASN A 146 -8.66 -8.95 13.36
CA ASN A 146 -7.30 -9.09 13.89
C ASN A 146 -6.51 -7.76 14.00
N LEU A 147 -6.92 -6.70 13.32
CA LEU A 147 -6.39 -5.36 13.56
C LEU A 147 -7.28 -4.60 14.53
N GLN A 148 -6.65 -3.88 15.47
CA GLN A 148 -7.33 -2.96 16.39
C GLN A 148 -7.34 -1.51 15.86
N HIS A 149 -6.58 -1.26 14.81
CA HIS A 149 -6.55 0.02 14.11
C HIS A 149 -7.89 0.30 13.43
N GLU A 150 -8.22 1.56 13.24
CA GLU A 150 -9.26 1.94 12.28
C GLU A 150 -8.79 1.58 10.87
N VAL A 151 -9.63 0.85 10.11
CA VAL A 151 -9.27 0.40 8.76
C VAL A 151 -10.30 0.90 7.77
N THR A 152 -9.82 1.59 6.74
CA THR A 152 -10.63 2.07 5.61
C THR A 152 -10.26 1.30 4.34
N TYR A 153 -11.27 0.89 3.57
CA TYR A 153 -11.09 0.18 2.30
C TYR A 153 -11.55 1.04 1.14
N THR A 154 -10.69 1.18 0.13
CA THR A 154 -10.98 1.92 -1.10
C THR A 154 -10.85 1.00 -2.30
N PHE A 155 -11.93 0.79 -3.08
CA PHE A 155 -11.83 0.05 -4.33
C PHE A 155 -11.29 0.94 -5.45
N VAL A 156 -10.15 0.53 -6.03
CA VAL A 156 -9.54 1.17 -7.19
C VAL A 156 -9.85 0.33 -8.42
N VAL A 157 -10.90 0.70 -9.14
CA VAL A 157 -11.37 -0.06 -10.32
C VAL A 157 -10.69 0.47 -11.58
N ASN A 158 -9.83 -0.33 -12.20
CA ASN A 158 -9.22 0.01 -13.46
C ASN A 158 -10.15 -0.40 -14.62
N ILE A 159 -10.79 0.59 -15.24
CA ILE A 159 -11.73 0.40 -16.34
C ILE A 159 -11.11 0.60 -17.73
N LYS A 160 -9.82 0.92 -17.80
CA LYS A 160 -9.14 1.08 -19.10
C LYS A 160 -8.94 -0.29 -19.74
N ASP A 161 -9.49 -0.42 -20.94
CA ASP A 161 -9.08 -1.47 -21.85
C ASP A 161 -7.69 -1.12 -22.39
N TYR A 162 -6.70 -1.89 -21.98
CA TYR A 162 -5.33 -1.74 -22.49
C TYR A 162 -5.12 -2.49 -23.81
N GLY A 163 -6.20 -2.77 -24.57
CA GLY A 163 -6.14 -3.54 -25.81
C GLY A 163 -5.86 -5.01 -25.57
N LEU A 164 -6.23 -5.52 -24.40
CA LEU A 164 -6.06 -6.92 -24.03
C LEU A 164 -7.37 -7.66 -24.27
N ASP A 165 -7.28 -8.75 -24.99
CA ASP A 165 -8.37 -9.71 -25.08
C ASP A 165 -8.45 -10.45 -23.73
N TYR A 166 -9.32 -9.97 -22.85
CA TYR A 166 -9.46 -10.49 -21.49
C TYR A 166 -10.01 -11.93 -21.48
N GLU A 167 -10.69 -12.35 -22.53
CA GLU A 167 -11.25 -13.71 -22.65
C GLU A 167 -10.17 -14.80 -22.77
N GLU A 168 -8.94 -14.46 -23.17
CA GLU A 168 -7.85 -15.43 -23.33
C GLU A 168 -6.85 -15.47 -22.16
N LYS A 169 -6.96 -14.62 -21.13
CA LYS A 169 -5.87 -14.41 -20.16
C LYS A 169 -6.21 -14.60 -18.68
N TYR A 170 -7.48 -14.87 -18.35
CA TYR A 170 -7.90 -15.09 -16.95
C TYR A 170 -8.87 -16.25 -16.83
#